data_530e6db3091a82925847772328f02323
#
_entry.id   530e6db3091a82925847772328f02323
#
_cell.length_a   1.000
_cell.length_b   1.000
_cell.length_c   1.000
_cell.angle_alpha   90.00
_cell.angle_beta   90.00
_cell.angle_gamma   90.00
#
_symmetry.space_group_name_H-M   'P 1'
#
loop_
_entity.id
_entity.type
_entity.pdbx_description
1 polymer ?
#
loop_
_entity_poly.entity_id
_entity_poly.type
_entity_poly.pdbx_seq_one_letter_code
_entity_poly.pdbx_strand_id
1 'polypeptide(L)'
;MKRIIGILLLMLMPLAADAQLYIDTVKNVDAKIFIPKVRYKRAQQGMEIYKDLIFSIEDGGHVNVYDFKTADPKPIAMFELGSSHKDNHANNASFGIETKKGASFPLMYISVGKPGNEIDLTCFVESITKKGKKFSSELVQKIILDIEGWEKAGYVSMFGAPSWMVDQKRGDLWVFSARK
;
A
#
# COMPACT_ATOMS: atom_id res chain seq x y z
N MET A 1 46.79 -21.67 -51.93
CA MET A 1 45.50 -21.07 -51.56
C MET A 1 45.44 -21.03 -50.04
N LYS A 2 45.64 -19.84 -49.44
CA LYS A 2 45.59 -19.65 -47.97
C LYS A 2 44.19 -19.14 -47.61
N ARG A 3 43.45 -19.92 -46.83
CA ARG A 3 42.13 -19.51 -46.30
C ARG A 3 42.36 -18.63 -45.08
N ILE A 4 41.96 -17.39 -45.14
CA ILE A 4 41.93 -16.47 -44.01
C ILE A 4 40.59 -16.69 -43.33
N ILE A 5 40.64 -17.22 -42.11
CA ILE A 5 39.47 -17.35 -41.20
C ILE A 5 39.39 -16.01 -40.44
N GLY A 6 38.44 -15.18 -40.83
CA GLY A 6 38.12 -13.95 -40.10
C GLY A 6 37.32 -14.29 -38.84
N ILE A 7 37.94 -14.15 -37.67
CA ILE A 7 37.24 -14.21 -36.39
C ILE A 7 36.50 -12.92 -36.18
N LEU A 8 35.19 -12.96 -36.34
CA LEU A 8 34.27 -11.83 -35.99
C LEU A 8 34.14 -11.83 -34.47
N LEU A 9 34.90 -10.95 -33.81
CA LEU A 9 34.79 -10.72 -32.37
C LEU A 9 33.53 -9.84 -32.14
N LEU A 10 32.42 -10.47 -31.82
CA LEU A 10 31.23 -9.76 -31.37
C LEU A 10 31.53 -9.22 -29.95
N MET A 11 31.87 -7.93 -29.86
CA MET A 11 31.87 -7.23 -28.58
C MET A 11 30.43 -7.15 -28.08
N LEU A 12 30.07 -8.02 -27.15
CA LEU A 12 28.94 -7.83 -26.27
C LEU A 12 29.26 -6.65 -25.34
N MET A 13 28.92 -5.44 -25.78
CA MET A 13 28.82 -4.31 -24.84
C MET A 13 27.68 -4.63 -23.87
N PRO A 14 27.91 -4.64 -22.55
CA PRO A 14 26.81 -4.64 -21.62
C PRO A 14 26.05 -3.34 -21.87
N LEU A 15 24.81 -3.43 -22.34
CA LEU A 15 23.85 -2.36 -22.26
C LEU A 15 23.60 -2.13 -20.76
N ALA A 16 24.45 -1.30 -20.13
CA ALA A 16 24.08 -0.64 -18.90
C ALA A 16 22.86 0.20 -19.24
N ALA A 17 21.68 -0.33 -18.96
CA ALA A 17 20.49 0.46 -18.89
C ALA A 17 20.70 1.41 -17.71
N ASP A 18 21.26 2.59 -17.97
CA ASP A 18 21.18 3.70 -17.03
C ASP A 18 19.69 3.95 -16.80
N ALA A 19 19.18 3.45 -15.70
CA ALA A 19 17.88 3.83 -15.18
C ALA A 19 17.99 5.29 -14.77
N GLN A 20 17.87 6.18 -15.76
CA GLN A 20 17.83 7.61 -15.51
C GLN A 20 16.55 7.90 -14.77
N LEU A 21 16.68 8.18 -13.49
CA LEU A 21 15.55 8.63 -12.67
C LEU A 21 15.12 10.00 -13.22
N TYR A 22 14.05 10.00 -14.01
CA TYR A 22 13.43 11.24 -14.47
C TYR A 22 12.70 11.87 -13.28
N ILE A 23 13.35 12.83 -12.63
CA ILE A 23 12.67 13.72 -11.69
C ILE A 23 12.11 14.87 -12.52
N ASP A 24 10.84 14.77 -12.87
CA ASP A 24 10.11 15.91 -13.41
C ASP A 24 10.05 17.00 -12.35
N THR A 25 10.67 18.14 -12.63
CA THR A 25 10.60 19.30 -11.74
C THR A 25 9.19 19.88 -11.87
N VAL A 26 8.32 19.55 -10.95
CA VAL A 26 6.97 20.14 -10.90
C VAL A 26 7.12 21.61 -10.57
N LYS A 27 6.97 22.48 -11.56
CA LYS A 27 7.16 23.94 -11.44
C LYS A 27 6.01 24.65 -10.72
N ASN A 28 4.81 24.07 -10.72
CA ASN A 28 3.61 24.64 -10.08
C ASN A 28 2.87 23.54 -9.35
N VAL A 29 2.96 23.52 -8.03
CA VAL A 29 2.17 22.65 -7.17
C VAL A 29 1.09 23.51 -6.52
N ASP A 30 -0.16 23.29 -6.90
CA ASP A 30 -1.30 23.76 -6.11
C ASP A 30 -1.40 22.87 -4.86
N ALA A 31 -0.64 23.25 -3.84
CA ALA A 31 -0.69 22.57 -2.56
C ALA A 31 -1.93 23.01 -1.79
N LYS A 32 -2.87 22.11 -1.59
CA LYS A 32 -3.94 22.29 -0.61
C LYS A 32 -3.45 21.78 0.75
N ILE A 33 -3.35 22.69 1.72
CA ILE A 33 -3.08 22.31 3.10
C ILE A 33 -4.39 21.79 3.68
N PHE A 34 -4.41 20.50 4.02
CA PHE A 34 -5.52 19.84 4.67
C PHE A 34 -5.09 19.37 6.05
N ILE A 35 -5.65 19.98 7.10
CA ILE A 35 -5.39 19.59 8.48
C ILE A 35 -6.66 18.94 9.02
N PRO A 36 -6.74 17.60 9.05
CA PRO A 36 -7.93 16.92 9.53
C PRO A 36 -8.14 17.17 11.03
N LYS A 37 -9.37 17.41 11.42
CA LYS A 37 -9.76 17.36 12.83
C LYS A 37 -10.06 15.91 13.20
N VAL A 38 -9.11 15.30 13.88
CA VAL A 38 -9.22 13.91 14.33
C VAL A 38 -10.21 13.84 15.50
N ARG A 39 -11.19 12.96 15.40
CA ARG A 39 -12.15 12.73 16.50
C ARG A 39 -11.55 11.84 17.58
N TYR A 40 -10.70 10.88 17.19
CA TYR A 40 -10.02 9.98 18.11
C TYR A 40 -8.65 10.56 18.43
N LYS A 41 -8.25 10.50 19.70
CA LYS A 41 -6.90 10.92 20.15
C LYS A 41 -5.87 9.81 19.84
N ARG A 42 -5.96 9.22 18.66
CA ARG A 42 -5.03 8.17 18.21
C ARG A 42 -4.14 8.70 17.12
N ALA A 43 -2.97 8.08 16.97
CA ALA A 43 -2.04 8.44 15.92
C ALA A 43 -2.64 8.10 14.54
N GLN A 44 -2.56 9.04 13.61
CA GLN A 44 -2.81 8.76 12.20
C GLN A 44 -1.64 7.94 11.68
N GLN A 45 -1.93 6.82 11.01
CA GLN A 45 -0.95 5.87 10.55
C GLN A 45 -0.96 5.73 9.03
N GLY A 46 -2.06 5.28 8.47
CA GLY A 46 -2.22 5.07 7.04
C GLY A 46 -3.11 6.09 6.36
N MET A 47 -2.91 6.26 5.07
CA MET A 47 -3.79 7.09 4.25
C MET A 47 -3.87 6.50 2.84
N GLU A 48 -5.06 6.55 2.26
CA GLU A 48 -5.26 6.23 0.84
C GLU A 48 -6.31 7.15 0.25
N ILE A 49 -6.17 7.44 -1.03
CA ILE A 49 -7.09 8.31 -1.77
C ILE A 49 -7.79 7.50 -2.85
N TYR A 50 -9.10 7.57 -2.89
CA TYR A 50 -9.90 7.02 -3.97
C TYR A 50 -10.85 8.07 -4.53
N LYS A 51 -10.61 8.48 -5.79
CA LYS A 51 -11.33 9.60 -6.42
C LYS A 51 -11.21 10.86 -5.55
N ASP A 52 -12.35 11.35 -5.04
CA ASP A 52 -12.43 12.55 -4.24
C ASP A 52 -12.45 12.28 -2.72
N LEU A 53 -12.22 11.04 -2.31
CA LEU A 53 -12.27 10.64 -0.90
C LEU A 53 -10.88 10.34 -0.37
N ILE A 54 -10.57 10.86 0.81
CA ILE A 54 -9.38 10.53 1.60
C ILE A 54 -9.83 9.58 2.70
N PHE A 55 -9.22 8.40 2.76
CA PHE A 55 -9.35 7.45 3.87
C PHE A 55 -8.13 7.62 4.75
N SER A 56 -8.29 8.26 5.90
CA SER A 56 -7.24 8.41 6.92
C SER A 56 -7.45 7.37 8.00
N ILE A 57 -6.46 6.51 8.18
CA ILE A 57 -6.55 5.37 9.07
C ILE A 57 -5.73 5.66 10.32
N GLU A 58 -6.36 5.49 11.47
CA GLU A 58 -5.74 5.67 12.77
C GLU A 58 -5.30 4.31 13.34
N ASP A 59 -4.41 4.39 14.30
CA ASP A 59 -3.98 3.24 15.11
C ASP A 59 -5.19 2.45 15.64
N GLY A 60 -5.14 1.13 15.51
CA GLY A 60 -6.23 0.23 15.85
C GLY A 60 -7.23 -0.02 14.71
N GLY A 61 -7.04 0.59 13.53
CA GLY A 61 -7.90 0.36 12.36
C GLY A 61 -9.18 1.20 12.33
N HIS A 62 -9.19 2.37 12.98
CA HIS A 62 -10.26 3.35 12.85
C HIS A 62 -10.05 4.19 11.60
N VAL A 63 -11.10 4.44 10.83
CA VAL A 63 -11.03 5.16 9.55
C VAL A 63 -11.87 6.41 9.60
N ASN A 64 -11.26 7.54 9.26
CA ASN A 64 -11.92 8.80 8.98
C ASN A 64 -11.95 9.03 7.47
N VAL A 65 -13.12 9.32 6.93
CA VAL A 65 -13.28 9.61 5.50
C VAL A 65 -13.53 11.10 5.33
N TYR A 66 -12.75 11.74 4.46
CA TYR A 66 -12.89 13.15 4.14
C TYR A 66 -13.21 13.33 2.66
N ASP A 67 -13.91 14.42 2.35
CA ASP A 67 -14.12 14.85 0.97
C ASP A 67 -13.01 15.83 0.58
N PHE A 68 -12.15 15.40 -0.35
CA PHE A 68 -11.01 16.20 -0.83
C PHE A 68 -11.44 17.48 -1.56
N LYS A 69 -12.64 17.49 -2.18
CA LYS A 69 -13.15 18.66 -2.93
C LYS A 69 -13.53 19.81 -2.02
N THR A 70 -14.15 19.49 -0.90
CA THR A 70 -14.65 20.53 0.02
C THR A 70 -13.54 21.12 0.87
N ALA A 71 -12.42 20.39 1.04
CA ALA A 71 -11.35 20.73 1.98
C ALA A 71 -11.85 20.98 3.42
N ASP A 72 -13.03 20.46 3.78
CA ASP A 72 -13.55 20.52 5.15
C ASP A 72 -12.70 19.62 6.04
N PRO A 73 -12.12 20.14 7.12
CA PRO A 73 -11.32 19.34 8.06
C PRO A 73 -12.15 18.33 8.87
N LYS A 74 -13.48 18.35 8.74
CA LYS A 74 -14.35 17.38 9.41
C LYS A 74 -14.54 16.13 8.54
N PRO A 75 -14.44 14.94 9.13
CA PRO A 75 -14.73 13.73 8.37
C PRO A 75 -16.23 13.68 8.00
N ILE A 76 -16.52 13.28 6.77
CA ILE A 76 -17.88 13.03 6.28
C ILE A 76 -18.44 11.71 6.79
N ALA A 77 -17.57 10.78 7.18
CA ALA A 77 -17.91 9.51 7.80
C ALA A 77 -16.74 8.98 8.63
N MET A 78 -17.08 8.05 9.53
CA MET A 78 -16.11 7.31 10.34
C MET A 78 -16.63 5.89 10.49
N PHE A 79 -15.69 4.92 10.44
CA PHE A 79 -16.00 3.50 10.62
C PHE A 79 -14.75 2.76 11.13
N GLU A 80 -14.91 1.50 11.48
CA GLU A 80 -13.82 0.62 11.83
C GLU A 80 -13.57 -0.39 10.70
N LEU A 81 -12.30 -0.73 10.49
CA LEU A 81 -11.92 -1.85 9.62
C LEU A 81 -12.44 -3.17 10.21
N GLY A 82 -12.72 -4.15 9.36
CA GLY A 82 -13.02 -5.52 9.80
C GLY A 82 -11.85 -6.15 10.55
N SER A 83 -10.62 -5.68 10.28
CA SER A 83 -9.39 -6.06 10.98
C SER A 83 -9.05 -5.17 12.19
N SER A 84 -10.00 -4.35 12.68
CA SER A 84 -9.75 -3.48 13.84
C SER A 84 -9.28 -4.28 15.05
N HIS A 85 -8.08 -3.93 15.56
CA HIS A 85 -7.42 -4.60 16.67
C HIS A 85 -6.37 -3.68 17.31
N LYS A 86 -6.16 -3.80 18.62
CA LYS A 86 -5.17 -2.99 19.37
C LYS A 86 -3.73 -3.05 18.82
N ASP A 87 -3.37 -4.14 18.16
CA ASP A 87 -2.05 -4.35 17.56
C ASP A 87 -2.01 -4.03 16.06
N ASN A 88 -3.13 -3.63 15.46
CA ASN A 88 -3.17 -3.20 14.08
C ASN A 88 -2.84 -1.71 13.99
N HIS A 89 -1.58 -1.37 13.71
CA HIS A 89 -1.19 0.02 13.48
C HIS A 89 -1.74 0.59 12.17
N ALA A 90 -2.16 -0.26 11.23
CA ALA A 90 -2.72 0.16 9.94
C ALA A 90 -1.88 1.26 9.25
N ASN A 91 -0.53 1.11 9.28
CA ASN A 91 0.42 2.18 8.96
C ASN A 91 0.54 2.47 7.46
N ASN A 92 0.00 1.61 6.62
CA ASN A 92 -0.10 1.85 5.18
C ASN A 92 -1.37 1.22 4.64
N ALA A 93 -1.97 1.88 3.65
CA ALA A 93 -3.14 1.40 2.95
C ALA A 93 -2.94 1.56 1.45
N SER A 94 -3.46 0.62 0.66
CA SER A 94 -3.45 0.69 -0.79
C SER A 94 -4.71 0.06 -1.35
N PHE A 95 -5.44 0.76 -2.22
CA PHE A 95 -6.52 0.12 -2.96
C PHE A 95 -5.97 -0.83 -4.02
N GLY A 96 -6.60 -1.99 -4.18
CA GLY A 96 -6.37 -2.92 -5.27
C GLY A 96 -7.13 -2.55 -6.52
N ILE A 97 -7.14 -3.49 -7.47
CA ILE A 97 -7.92 -3.37 -8.71
C ILE A 97 -9.22 -4.19 -8.65
N GLU A 98 -9.31 -5.16 -7.75
CA GLU A 98 -10.48 -6.02 -7.60
C GLU A 98 -11.53 -5.39 -6.70
N THR A 99 -12.78 -5.63 -7.01
CA THR A 99 -13.91 -5.20 -6.20
C THR A 99 -14.77 -6.40 -5.82
N LYS A 100 -15.02 -6.61 -4.53
CA LYS A 100 -15.95 -7.63 -4.06
C LYS A 100 -17.38 -7.29 -4.52
N LYS A 101 -18.14 -8.28 -4.92
CA LYS A 101 -19.56 -8.09 -5.29
C LYS A 101 -20.33 -7.38 -4.17
N GLY A 102 -20.95 -6.26 -4.51
CA GLY A 102 -21.71 -5.44 -3.56
C GLY A 102 -20.89 -4.39 -2.80
N ALA A 103 -19.55 -4.39 -2.93
CA ALA A 103 -18.72 -3.33 -2.38
C ALA A 103 -18.82 -2.04 -3.21
N SER A 104 -18.48 -0.91 -2.58
CA SER A 104 -18.50 0.41 -3.23
C SER A 104 -17.11 0.86 -3.68
N PHE A 105 -16.07 0.17 -3.23
CA PHE A 105 -14.67 0.48 -3.49
C PHE A 105 -13.92 -0.78 -3.87
N PRO A 106 -12.76 -0.66 -4.56
CA PRO A 106 -11.83 -1.77 -4.67
C PRO A 106 -11.43 -2.31 -3.31
N LEU A 107 -10.90 -3.52 -3.25
CA LEU A 107 -10.34 -4.07 -2.01
C LEU A 107 -9.21 -3.18 -1.51
N MET A 108 -9.17 -2.93 -0.20
CA MET A 108 -8.13 -2.14 0.44
C MET A 108 -7.18 -3.06 1.19
N TYR A 109 -5.90 -2.95 0.89
CA TYR A 109 -4.82 -3.72 1.50
C TYR A 109 -4.18 -2.90 2.60
N ILE A 110 -4.19 -3.43 3.82
CA ILE A 110 -3.77 -2.71 5.04
C ILE A 110 -2.53 -3.40 5.62
N SER A 111 -1.45 -2.64 5.77
CA SER A 111 -0.24 -3.09 6.45
C SER A 111 -0.39 -2.91 7.96
N VAL A 112 0.01 -3.93 8.74
CA VAL A 112 -0.05 -3.85 10.21
C VAL A 112 0.94 -2.84 10.77
N GLY A 113 2.17 -2.84 10.29
CA GLY A 113 3.18 -1.83 10.61
C GLY A 113 3.72 -1.83 12.04
N LYS A 114 3.43 -2.84 12.84
CA LYS A 114 3.92 -2.97 14.22
C LYS A 114 4.70 -4.27 14.38
N PRO A 115 6.04 -4.22 14.39
CA PRO A 115 6.86 -5.41 14.52
C PRO A 115 6.75 -6.03 15.91
N GLY A 116 6.96 -7.35 15.98
CA GLY A 116 7.07 -8.09 17.23
C GLY A 116 5.74 -8.51 17.87
N ASN A 117 4.66 -8.56 17.10
CA ASN A 117 3.38 -9.14 17.54
C ASN A 117 2.92 -10.25 16.58
N GLU A 118 1.86 -10.98 16.96
CA GLU A 118 1.37 -12.15 16.21
C GLU A 118 0.87 -11.84 14.80
N ILE A 119 0.65 -10.57 14.49
CA ILE A 119 0.08 -10.12 13.21
C ILE A 119 1.03 -9.24 12.40
N ASP A 120 2.29 -9.10 12.81
CA ASP A 120 3.24 -8.16 12.18
C ASP A 120 3.55 -8.46 10.71
N LEU A 121 3.51 -9.73 10.31
CA LEU A 121 3.74 -10.18 8.93
C LEU A 121 2.46 -10.24 8.08
N THR A 122 1.37 -9.66 8.59
CA THR A 122 0.06 -9.75 7.97
C THR A 122 -0.28 -8.52 7.13
N CYS A 123 -0.87 -8.77 5.95
CA CYS A 123 -1.65 -7.80 5.22
C CYS A 123 -3.13 -8.16 5.37
N PHE A 124 -3.93 -7.24 5.85
CA PHE A 124 -5.37 -7.38 5.88
C PHE A 124 -5.99 -6.84 4.61
N VAL A 125 -6.91 -7.59 4.01
CA VAL A 125 -7.66 -7.19 2.82
C VAL A 125 -9.09 -6.89 3.21
N GLU A 126 -9.49 -5.64 3.03
CA GLU A 126 -10.76 -5.10 3.47
C GLU A 126 -11.70 -4.82 2.29
N SER A 127 -12.97 -5.12 2.46
CA SER A 127 -14.02 -4.75 1.52
C SER A 127 -14.87 -3.63 2.10
N ILE A 128 -14.82 -2.46 1.48
CA ILE A 128 -15.52 -1.27 1.97
C ILE A 128 -16.81 -1.05 1.20
N THR A 129 -17.90 -0.84 1.94
CA THR A 129 -19.24 -0.56 1.41
C THR A 129 -19.71 0.80 1.89
N LYS A 130 -20.33 1.56 0.97
CA LYS A 130 -20.98 2.84 1.26
C LYS A 130 -22.47 2.76 0.97
N LYS A 131 -23.31 3.04 1.95
CA LYS A 131 -24.77 3.16 1.81
C LYS A 131 -25.21 4.53 2.30
N GLY A 132 -25.51 5.43 1.37
CA GLY A 132 -25.75 6.84 1.67
C GLY A 132 -24.52 7.48 2.32
N LYS A 133 -24.64 7.97 3.55
CA LYS A 133 -23.52 8.55 4.34
C LYS A 133 -22.81 7.53 5.23
N LYS A 134 -23.30 6.30 5.32
CA LYS A 134 -22.73 5.26 6.19
C LYS A 134 -21.71 4.44 5.42
N PHE A 135 -20.54 4.28 6.01
CA PHE A 135 -19.48 3.38 5.55
C PHE A 135 -19.34 2.19 6.53
N SER A 136 -18.94 1.07 6.00
CA SER A 136 -18.60 -0.13 6.77
C SER A 136 -17.51 -0.91 6.06
N SER A 137 -16.74 -1.68 6.81
CA SER A 137 -15.73 -2.58 6.29
C SER A 137 -15.96 -4.01 6.74
N GLU A 138 -15.49 -4.94 5.94
CA GLU A 138 -15.47 -6.37 6.20
C GLU A 138 -14.09 -6.90 5.85
N LEU A 139 -13.44 -7.60 6.79
CA LEU A 139 -12.20 -8.33 6.54
C LEU A 139 -12.52 -9.53 5.64
N VAL A 140 -11.96 -9.54 4.43
CA VAL A 140 -12.23 -10.61 3.46
C VAL A 140 -11.07 -11.59 3.30
N GLN A 141 -9.84 -11.16 3.61
CA GLN A 141 -8.64 -12.00 3.50
C GLN A 141 -7.54 -11.53 4.45
N LYS A 142 -6.72 -12.47 4.91
CA LYS A 142 -5.43 -12.23 5.54
C LYS A 142 -4.36 -12.84 4.66
N ILE A 143 -3.34 -12.06 4.31
CA ILE A 143 -2.15 -12.53 3.61
C ILE A 143 -1.02 -12.50 4.63
N ILE A 144 -0.40 -13.63 4.91
CA ILE A 144 0.65 -13.77 5.92
C ILE A 144 1.93 -14.20 5.19
N LEU A 145 3.03 -13.51 5.46
CA LEU A 145 4.33 -13.89 4.92
C LEU A 145 4.87 -15.11 5.66
N ASP A 146 5.18 -16.15 4.92
CA ASP A 146 5.93 -17.31 5.40
C ASP A 146 7.43 -17.04 5.28
N ILE A 147 8.00 -16.41 6.32
CA ILE A 147 9.43 -16.07 6.33
C ILE A 147 10.31 -17.32 6.29
N GLU A 148 9.91 -18.39 6.98
CA GLU A 148 10.68 -19.64 6.99
C GLU A 148 10.73 -20.29 5.59
N GLY A 149 9.59 -20.36 4.91
CA GLY A 149 9.51 -20.82 3.54
C GLY A 149 10.30 -19.94 2.57
N TRP A 150 10.26 -18.63 2.79
CA TRP A 150 11.02 -17.65 2.02
C TRP A 150 12.53 -17.86 2.14
N GLU A 151 13.04 -18.01 3.36
CA GLU A 151 14.45 -18.28 3.63
C GLU A 151 14.90 -19.64 3.08
N LYS A 152 14.08 -20.68 3.23
CA LYS A 152 14.35 -22.02 2.64
C LYS A 152 14.44 -21.99 1.11
N ALA A 153 13.70 -21.07 0.49
CA ALA A 153 13.77 -20.84 -0.96
C ALA A 153 15.00 -20.01 -1.40
N GLY A 154 15.86 -19.61 -0.46
CA GLY A 154 17.12 -18.91 -0.73
C GLY A 154 16.95 -17.38 -0.85
N TYR A 155 15.82 -16.84 -0.46
CA TYR A 155 15.62 -15.38 -0.45
C TYR A 155 16.16 -14.76 0.85
N VAL A 156 16.49 -13.48 0.77
CA VAL A 156 16.97 -12.72 1.93
C VAL A 156 15.81 -12.52 2.92
N SER A 157 16.08 -12.78 4.19
CA SER A 157 15.11 -12.58 5.26
C SER A 157 14.61 -11.13 5.33
N MET A 158 13.35 -10.98 5.63
CA MET A 158 12.72 -9.69 5.92
C MET A 158 12.87 -9.35 7.39
N PHE A 159 12.94 -8.06 7.70
CA PHE A 159 13.04 -7.56 9.06
C PHE A 159 11.97 -6.51 9.34
N GLY A 160 11.32 -6.63 10.49
CA GLY A 160 10.25 -5.74 10.92
C GLY A 160 8.93 -6.00 10.20
N ALA A 161 7.95 -5.15 10.46
CA ALA A 161 6.64 -5.25 9.83
C ALA A 161 6.70 -4.73 8.39
N PRO A 162 6.28 -5.53 7.41
CA PRO A 162 6.33 -5.13 6.01
C PRO A 162 5.24 -4.10 5.68
N SER A 163 5.54 -3.23 4.72
CA SER A 163 4.55 -2.39 4.05
C SER A 163 4.10 -3.05 2.75
N TRP A 164 2.81 -3.01 2.48
CA TRP A 164 2.18 -3.62 1.32
C TRP A 164 1.58 -2.55 0.42
N MET A 165 1.77 -2.69 -0.88
CA MET A 165 1.26 -1.74 -1.88
C MET A 165 0.80 -2.50 -3.12
N VAL A 166 -0.31 -2.06 -3.71
CA VAL A 166 -0.81 -2.63 -4.96
C VAL A 166 -0.42 -1.74 -6.14
N ASP A 167 0.15 -2.33 -7.18
CA ASP A 167 0.29 -1.68 -8.48
C ASP A 167 -1.11 -1.57 -9.12
N GLN A 168 -1.67 -0.36 -9.11
CA GLN A 168 -3.00 -0.06 -9.65
C GLN A 168 -3.15 -0.39 -11.14
N LYS A 169 -2.05 -0.49 -11.88
CA LYS A 169 -2.08 -0.79 -13.31
C LYS A 169 -2.11 -2.28 -13.61
N ARG A 170 -1.38 -3.08 -12.83
CA ARG A 170 -1.20 -4.52 -13.07
C ARG A 170 -1.90 -5.41 -12.05
N GLY A 171 -2.21 -4.87 -10.88
CA GLY A 171 -2.77 -5.63 -9.75
C GLY A 171 -1.72 -6.41 -8.96
N ASP A 172 -0.43 -6.21 -9.23
CA ASP A 172 0.63 -6.87 -8.48
C ASP A 172 0.68 -6.33 -7.04
N LEU A 173 0.82 -7.23 -6.08
CA LEU A 173 1.02 -6.88 -4.68
C LEU A 173 2.51 -6.83 -4.36
N TRP A 174 3.02 -5.65 -4.06
CA TRP A 174 4.40 -5.41 -3.66
C TRP A 174 4.55 -5.43 -2.15
N VAL A 175 5.63 -6.02 -1.68
CA VAL A 175 5.99 -6.10 -0.27
C VAL A 175 7.32 -5.42 -0.06
N PHE A 176 7.35 -4.42 0.82
CA PHE A 176 8.55 -3.69 1.18
C PHE A 176 8.88 -3.95 2.64
N SER A 177 10.13 -4.32 2.90
CA SER A 177 10.62 -4.55 4.25
C SER A 177 12.08 -4.11 4.36
N ALA A 178 12.55 -3.85 5.57
CA ALA A 178 13.95 -3.64 5.83
C ALA A 178 14.72 -4.95 5.68
N ARG A 179 16.00 -4.85 5.33
CA ARG A 179 16.96 -5.96 5.41
C ARG A 179 17.62 -5.94 6.79
N LYS A 180 17.75 -7.11 7.40
CA LYS A 180 18.55 -7.29 8.62
C LYS A 180 20.03 -7.29 8.31
#